data_52fef439a24d9e4227f42100c3cd3b75
#
_entry.id   52fef439a24d9e4227f42100c3cd3b75
#
_cell.length_a   1.000
_cell.length_b   1.000
_cell.length_c   1.000
_cell.angle_alpha   90.00
_cell.angle_beta   90.00
_cell.angle_gamma   90.00
#
_symmetry.space_group_name_H-M   'P 1'
#
loop_
_entity.id
_entity.type
_entity.pdbx_description
1 polymer ?
#
loop_
_entity_poly.entity_id
_entity_poly.type
_entity_poly.pdbx_seq_one_letter_code
_entity_poly.pdbx_strand_id
1 'polypeptide(L)'
;MNGAELLVRMLAAYDVRYIFGVPGDTNVSFYPAIEEVGGSMRHVLTRDERHAGYMADAYARVTNRPGVLEVPSGAGPMYALPALAEAHESAVPLILLSFDMPMSGEGRGIITQFVDQVRLMEPVTKASIQIKMAAKIPETIRRAFRIATTGRPGAVNLVIPEDILHEHVAREQISLHAEKACMSFPAYAPEAPQWAVLELQHLLAAARRPLLVAGGGVNRAQGGPALTKLAEQLRVPVVTTMTGQNSISDHHELSIGIVGDNGFHPHANRAMEEADLLVYLGSRIGSVVSMGWTFPQPRRERKIVQVEIAPDLLGNTSENALSIHADARALLEQLSALPAQRPMQTDPKWVATLNEWRRQFWEEAGVQLRRGREEAGPLRPQVIMEALNRRLVRPHLLFADPGTSTSYLNRFVRLTDPESRIVIPRAYGGLGYALPAVVGGWFARPELRPIGLFGDGSFGMSVGELETIVRLEIPAILLNFNNSSFGWIKALQKSRGLARTFSVDFSHQDAAQIAQGFGLRAMRVRTVAELEAAMDAAFAHQGPVFLDLVVESVADVVPPVYSWLRQAGQEPLTVAGRPLVLG
;
A
#
# COMPACT_ATOMS: atom_id res chain seq x y z
N MET A 1 6.91 8.61 -38.57
CA MET A 1 5.97 8.86 -37.45
C MET A 1 6.52 9.98 -36.60
N ASN A 2 5.65 10.70 -35.90
CA ASN A 2 6.11 11.74 -34.98
C ASN A 2 6.44 11.16 -33.59
N GLY A 3 7.04 11.98 -32.72
CA GLY A 3 7.45 11.56 -31.38
C GLY A 3 6.29 11.13 -30.49
N ALA A 4 5.11 11.78 -30.60
CA ALA A 4 3.92 11.39 -29.83
C ALA A 4 3.43 9.98 -30.20
N GLU A 5 3.31 9.70 -31.52
CA GLU A 5 2.97 8.35 -31.99
C GLU A 5 4.00 7.30 -31.54
N LEU A 6 5.28 7.64 -31.58
CA LEU A 6 6.37 6.75 -31.19
C LEU A 6 6.32 6.44 -29.68
N LEU A 7 6.06 7.45 -28.86
CA LEU A 7 5.88 7.30 -27.40
C LEU A 7 4.72 6.35 -27.09
N VAL A 8 3.55 6.59 -27.69
CA VAL A 8 2.35 5.77 -27.46
C VAL A 8 2.57 4.32 -27.94
N ARG A 9 3.19 4.11 -29.10
CA ARG A 9 3.50 2.76 -29.59
C ARG A 9 4.47 2.02 -28.68
N MET A 10 5.45 2.70 -28.10
CA MET A 10 6.35 2.08 -27.13
C MET A 10 5.64 1.72 -25.82
N LEU A 11 4.75 2.57 -25.31
CA LEU A 11 3.92 2.24 -24.15
C LEU A 11 2.99 1.06 -24.43
N ALA A 12 2.38 1.02 -25.61
CA ALA A 12 1.54 -0.11 -26.05
C ALA A 12 2.37 -1.43 -26.18
N ALA A 13 3.63 -1.35 -26.64
CA ALA A 13 4.52 -2.51 -26.69
C ALA A 13 4.83 -3.08 -25.29
N TYR A 14 4.81 -2.26 -24.24
CA TYR A 14 4.89 -2.69 -22.83
C TYR A 14 3.54 -3.09 -22.23
N ASP A 15 2.48 -3.22 -23.03
CA ASP A 15 1.11 -3.55 -22.62
C ASP A 15 0.57 -2.57 -21.55
N VAL A 16 0.89 -1.28 -21.71
CA VAL A 16 0.29 -0.20 -20.90
C VAL A 16 -1.16 -0.05 -21.36
N ARG A 17 -2.10 -0.29 -20.45
CA ARG A 17 -3.55 -0.24 -20.74
C ARG A 17 -4.20 1.06 -20.30
N TYR A 18 -3.66 1.66 -19.25
CA TYR A 18 -4.21 2.88 -18.65
C TYR A 18 -3.09 3.88 -18.37
N ILE A 19 -3.38 5.13 -18.67
CA ILE A 19 -2.57 6.29 -18.32
C ILE A 19 -3.47 7.23 -17.53
N PHE A 20 -3.08 7.57 -16.32
CA PHE A 20 -3.83 8.47 -15.45
C PHE A 20 -3.23 9.87 -15.54
N GLY A 21 -4.06 10.91 -15.69
CA GLY A 21 -3.47 12.24 -15.82
C GLY A 21 -4.46 13.38 -16.02
N VAL A 22 -3.90 14.57 -16.22
CA VAL A 22 -4.61 15.82 -16.43
C VAL A 22 -4.07 16.52 -17.68
N PRO A 23 -4.90 16.88 -18.67
CA PRO A 23 -4.46 17.59 -19.85
C PRO A 23 -4.02 19.01 -19.52
N GLY A 24 -2.98 19.48 -20.22
CA GLY A 24 -2.51 20.85 -20.19
C GLY A 24 -1.85 21.23 -21.52
N ASP A 25 -1.23 22.40 -21.58
CA ASP A 25 -0.73 22.98 -22.83
C ASP A 25 0.35 22.13 -23.51
N THR A 26 1.26 21.54 -22.74
CA THR A 26 2.46 20.84 -23.26
C THR A 26 2.23 19.38 -23.63
N ASN A 27 1.07 18.80 -23.32
CA ASN A 27 0.75 17.40 -23.64
C ASN A 27 -0.43 17.25 -24.62
N VAL A 28 -0.92 18.34 -25.22
CA VAL A 28 -2.07 18.31 -26.14
C VAL A 28 -1.88 17.33 -27.30
N SER A 29 -0.68 17.26 -27.86
CA SER A 29 -0.37 16.37 -29.01
C SER A 29 -0.28 14.89 -28.63
N PHE A 30 -0.24 14.56 -27.34
CA PHE A 30 -0.18 13.19 -26.84
C PHE A 30 -1.54 12.46 -26.94
N TYR A 31 -2.64 13.16 -26.73
CA TYR A 31 -3.98 12.53 -26.71
C TYR A 31 -4.45 12.04 -28.08
N PRO A 32 -4.33 12.80 -29.18
CA PRO A 32 -4.64 12.25 -30.50
C PRO A 32 -3.83 10.99 -30.83
N ALA A 33 -2.56 10.95 -30.44
CA ALA A 33 -1.75 9.75 -30.65
C ALA A 33 -2.26 8.53 -29.87
N ILE A 34 -2.80 8.70 -28.65
CA ILE A 34 -3.45 7.59 -27.91
C ILE A 34 -4.65 7.07 -28.69
N GLU A 35 -5.50 7.95 -29.21
CA GLU A 35 -6.69 7.58 -29.99
C GLU A 35 -6.33 6.88 -31.30
N GLU A 36 -5.34 7.39 -32.02
CA GLU A 36 -4.97 6.89 -33.34
C GLU A 36 -4.16 5.59 -33.29
N VAL A 37 -3.22 5.46 -32.37
CA VAL A 37 -2.24 4.36 -32.39
C VAL A 37 -2.13 3.60 -31.06
N GLY A 38 -2.85 4.00 -30.03
CA GLY A 38 -2.79 3.40 -28.70
C GLY A 38 -3.49 2.04 -28.59
N GLY A 39 -4.30 1.65 -29.56
CA GLY A 39 -5.02 0.37 -29.55
C GLY A 39 -6.02 0.28 -28.40
N SER A 40 -5.77 -0.62 -27.43
CA SER A 40 -6.63 -0.77 -26.24
C SER A 40 -6.25 0.16 -25.09
N MET A 41 -5.24 1.02 -25.26
CA MET A 41 -4.80 1.98 -24.26
C MET A 41 -5.88 3.06 -24.02
N ARG A 42 -6.11 3.39 -22.77
CA ARG A 42 -7.09 4.43 -22.38
C ARG A 42 -6.41 5.47 -21.50
N HIS A 43 -6.69 6.72 -21.77
CA HIS A 43 -6.41 7.81 -20.85
C HIS A 43 -7.55 7.93 -19.83
N VAL A 44 -7.19 8.02 -18.55
CA VAL A 44 -8.13 8.20 -17.43
C VAL A 44 -7.95 9.62 -16.92
N LEU A 45 -8.84 10.51 -17.33
CA LEU A 45 -8.87 11.89 -16.87
C LEU A 45 -9.17 11.93 -15.37
N THR A 46 -8.27 12.56 -14.61
CA THR A 46 -8.39 12.80 -13.16
C THR A 46 -8.68 14.28 -12.87
N ARG A 47 -8.85 14.64 -11.61
CA ARG A 47 -9.11 16.03 -11.20
C ARG A 47 -7.89 16.71 -10.57
N ASP A 48 -6.81 15.94 -10.34
CA ASP A 48 -5.58 16.40 -9.69
C ASP A 48 -4.45 15.43 -10.07
N GLU A 49 -3.27 15.91 -10.38
CA GLU A 49 -2.11 15.10 -10.82
C GLU A 49 -1.57 14.21 -9.68
N ARG A 50 -1.70 14.64 -8.43
CA ARG A 50 -1.40 13.82 -7.25
C ARG A 50 -2.30 12.59 -7.22
N HIS A 51 -3.59 12.78 -7.53
CA HIS A 51 -4.56 11.69 -7.58
C HIS A 51 -4.33 10.78 -8.78
N ALA A 52 -3.88 11.31 -9.91
CA ALA A 52 -3.41 10.49 -11.03
C ALA A 52 -2.30 9.53 -10.58
N GLY A 53 -1.33 10.04 -9.81
CA GLY A 53 -0.27 9.23 -9.24
C GLY A 53 -0.77 8.19 -8.24
N TYR A 54 -1.75 8.50 -7.39
CA TYR A 54 -2.35 7.53 -6.47
C TYR A 54 -3.18 6.46 -7.19
N MET A 55 -3.86 6.80 -8.28
CA MET A 55 -4.54 5.81 -9.14
C MET A 55 -3.53 4.88 -9.78
N ALA A 56 -2.43 5.40 -10.34
CA ALA A 56 -1.34 4.62 -10.93
C ALA A 56 -0.66 3.72 -9.89
N ASP A 57 -0.42 4.21 -8.66
CA ASP A 57 0.15 3.44 -7.54
C ASP A 57 -0.78 2.28 -7.15
N ALA A 58 -2.07 2.55 -6.97
CA ALA A 58 -3.05 1.51 -6.63
C ALA A 58 -3.14 0.45 -7.74
N TYR A 59 -3.17 0.87 -9.01
CA TYR A 59 -3.14 -0.03 -10.15
C TYR A 59 -1.90 -0.93 -10.12
N ALA A 60 -0.72 -0.36 -9.90
CA ALA A 60 0.53 -1.10 -9.84
C ALA A 60 0.55 -2.12 -8.70
N ARG A 61 0.12 -1.73 -7.50
CA ARG A 61 0.06 -2.63 -6.32
C ARG A 61 -0.87 -3.83 -6.52
N VAL A 62 -1.96 -3.65 -7.27
CA VAL A 62 -2.95 -4.70 -7.50
C VAL A 62 -2.57 -5.61 -8.66
N THR A 63 -2.00 -5.04 -9.74
CA THR A 63 -1.66 -5.80 -10.96
C THR A 63 -0.28 -6.40 -10.98
N ASN A 64 0.64 -5.96 -10.11
CA ASN A 64 2.08 -6.19 -10.22
C ASN A 64 2.68 -5.72 -11.56
N ARG A 65 2.11 -4.67 -12.16
CA ARG A 65 2.60 -4.02 -13.39
C ARG A 65 2.94 -2.57 -13.10
N PRO A 66 3.89 -1.95 -13.82
CA PRO A 66 4.15 -0.53 -13.64
C PRO A 66 2.89 0.32 -13.89
N GLY A 67 2.58 1.22 -12.96
CA GLY A 67 1.57 2.24 -13.16
C GLY A 67 2.14 3.38 -14.02
N VAL A 68 1.32 3.91 -14.94
CA VAL A 68 1.73 5.02 -15.81
C VAL A 68 0.83 6.21 -15.55
N LEU A 69 1.45 7.37 -15.30
CA LEU A 69 0.74 8.63 -15.19
C LEU A 69 1.42 9.69 -16.06
N GLU A 70 0.67 10.73 -16.41
CA GLU A 70 1.18 11.84 -17.16
C GLU A 70 0.76 13.18 -16.52
N VAL A 71 1.59 14.19 -16.72
CA VAL A 71 1.34 15.55 -16.22
C VAL A 71 1.84 16.60 -17.21
N PRO A 72 1.14 17.75 -17.36
CA PRO A 72 1.65 18.87 -18.12
C PRO A 72 2.79 19.58 -17.37
N SER A 73 3.48 20.49 -18.02
CA SER A 73 4.55 21.30 -17.44
C SER A 73 4.09 22.19 -16.29
N GLY A 74 5.05 22.76 -15.58
CA GLY A 74 4.82 23.74 -14.52
C GLY A 74 4.35 23.14 -13.21
N ALA A 75 3.09 23.32 -12.85
CA ALA A 75 2.51 22.83 -11.60
C ALA A 75 2.34 21.31 -11.58
N GLY A 76 2.09 20.68 -12.73
CA GLY A 76 1.78 19.25 -12.83
C GLY A 76 2.81 18.35 -12.15
N PRO A 77 4.10 18.43 -12.45
CA PRO A 77 5.13 17.65 -11.77
C PRO A 77 5.18 17.91 -10.26
N MET A 78 4.96 19.16 -9.83
CA MET A 78 4.97 19.49 -8.40
C MET A 78 3.79 18.85 -7.67
N TYR A 79 2.61 18.76 -8.29
CA TYR A 79 1.44 18.10 -7.72
C TYR A 79 1.58 16.59 -7.72
N ALA A 80 2.22 15.98 -8.72
CA ALA A 80 2.48 14.54 -8.76
C ALA A 80 3.52 14.06 -7.73
N LEU A 81 4.38 14.95 -7.23
CA LEU A 81 5.53 14.63 -6.38
C LEU A 81 5.19 13.78 -5.15
N PRO A 82 4.12 14.05 -4.35
CA PRO A 82 3.76 13.22 -3.20
C PRO A 82 3.45 11.76 -3.57
N ALA A 83 2.82 11.53 -4.72
CA ALA A 83 2.49 10.19 -5.17
C ALA A 83 3.74 9.42 -5.64
N LEU A 84 4.66 10.10 -6.34
CA LEU A 84 5.94 9.51 -6.75
C LEU A 84 6.78 9.14 -5.53
N ALA A 85 6.85 10.03 -4.53
CA ALA A 85 7.56 9.80 -3.28
C ALA A 85 7.01 8.56 -2.55
N GLU A 86 5.68 8.47 -2.37
CA GLU A 86 5.03 7.31 -1.75
C GLU A 86 5.34 6.01 -2.50
N ALA A 87 5.19 6.00 -3.84
CA ALA A 87 5.46 4.84 -4.66
C ALA A 87 6.93 4.41 -4.60
N HIS A 88 7.86 5.36 -4.71
CA HIS A 88 9.30 5.11 -4.65
C HIS A 88 9.70 4.46 -3.33
N GLU A 89 9.31 5.05 -2.20
CA GLU A 89 9.61 4.51 -0.88
C GLU A 89 8.83 3.24 -0.55
N SER A 90 7.67 3.05 -1.14
CA SER A 90 6.91 1.79 -1.03
C SER A 90 7.39 0.69 -1.96
N ALA A 91 8.44 0.92 -2.76
CA ALA A 91 8.93 -0.02 -3.77
C ALA A 91 7.84 -0.44 -4.78
N VAL A 92 7.10 0.54 -5.30
CA VAL A 92 6.07 0.39 -6.33
C VAL A 92 6.56 1.07 -7.61
N PRO A 93 6.63 0.37 -8.75
CA PRO A 93 7.10 0.98 -9.99
C PRO A 93 6.04 1.89 -10.60
N LEU A 94 6.38 3.15 -10.76
CA LEU A 94 5.61 4.12 -11.52
C LEU A 94 6.48 4.69 -12.66
N ILE A 95 5.85 4.96 -13.79
CA ILE A 95 6.43 5.73 -14.90
C ILE A 95 5.65 7.04 -14.98
N LEU A 96 6.31 8.12 -14.63
CA LEU A 96 5.77 9.47 -14.83
C LEU A 96 6.22 9.99 -16.20
N LEU A 97 5.27 10.40 -17.02
CA LEU A 97 5.49 11.15 -18.25
C LEU A 97 5.29 12.64 -17.91
N SER A 98 6.36 13.32 -17.62
CA SER A 98 6.36 14.76 -17.35
C SER A 98 6.58 15.52 -18.66
N PHE A 99 5.52 16.09 -19.20
CA PHE A 99 5.68 16.94 -20.38
C PHE A 99 6.30 18.28 -19.98
N ASP A 100 7.11 18.84 -20.86
CA ASP A 100 7.86 20.06 -20.56
C ASP A 100 7.76 21.08 -21.70
N MET A 101 8.16 22.30 -21.39
CA MET A 101 8.27 23.37 -22.39
C MET A 101 9.25 22.97 -23.49
N PRO A 102 9.08 23.51 -24.74
CA PRO A 102 9.98 23.21 -25.85
C PRO A 102 11.43 23.55 -25.52
N MET A 103 12.36 22.65 -25.86
CA MET A 103 13.81 22.87 -25.69
C MET A 103 14.32 24.10 -26.42
N SER A 104 13.66 24.49 -27.52
CA SER A 104 13.97 25.71 -28.27
C SER A 104 13.86 27.00 -27.42
N GLY A 105 13.14 26.94 -26.30
CA GLY A 105 13.03 28.05 -25.33
C GLY A 105 14.13 28.05 -24.26
N GLU A 106 14.91 26.98 -24.11
CA GLU A 106 15.90 26.86 -23.05
C GLU A 106 16.96 27.95 -23.10
N GLY A 107 17.26 28.55 -21.96
CA GLY A 107 18.24 29.66 -21.85
C GLY A 107 17.77 31.04 -22.32
N ARG A 108 16.50 31.20 -22.74
CA ARG A 108 15.97 32.49 -23.25
C ARG A 108 15.39 33.41 -22.17
N GLY A 109 15.66 33.18 -20.91
CA GLY A 109 15.16 33.98 -19.78
C GLY A 109 13.95 33.33 -19.10
N ILE A 110 12.99 34.13 -18.64
CA ILE A 110 11.82 33.62 -17.93
C ILE A 110 10.86 32.98 -18.93
N ILE A 111 10.64 31.66 -18.80
CA ILE A 111 9.62 30.94 -19.54
C ILE A 111 8.51 30.59 -18.54
N THR A 112 7.26 30.90 -18.88
CA THR A 112 6.09 30.50 -18.09
C THR A 112 6.05 28.98 -17.98
N GLN A 113 5.75 28.46 -16.79
CA GLN A 113 5.64 27.02 -16.49
C GLN A 113 6.97 26.24 -16.53
N PHE A 114 8.12 26.91 -16.66
CA PHE A 114 9.41 26.22 -16.62
C PHE A 114 9.83 25.88 -15.19
N VAL A 115 10.20 24.64 -14.98
CA VAL A 115 10.90 24.14 -13.78
C VAL A 115 11.87 23.05 -14.20
N ASP A 116 13.03 22.96 -13.56
CA ASP A 116 13.94 21.83 -13.78
C ASP A 116 13.31 20.53 -13.22
N GLN A 117 12.50 19.89 -14.05
CA GLN A 117 11.75 18.68 -13.68
C GLN A 117 12.67 17.48 -13.40
N VAL A 118 13.87 17.45 -14.00
CA VAL A 118 14.86 16.40 -13.73
C VAL A 118 15.31 16.47 -12.28
N ARG A 119 15.76 17.66 -11.84
CA ARG A 119 16.20 17.88 -10.45
C ARG A 119 15.05 17.80 -9.46
N LEU A 120 13.86 18.30 -9.84
CA LEU A 120 12.68 18.25 -8.98
C LEU A 120 12.34 16.81 -8.57
N MET A 121 12.44 15.86 -9.49
CA MET A 121 12.04 14.47 -9.29
C MET A 121 13.18 13.55 -8.80
N GLU A 122 14.43 14.01 -8.85
CA GLU A 122 15.60 13.22 -8.49
C GLU A 122 15.51 12.55 -7.10
N PRO A 123 15.10 13.25 -6.01
CA PRO A 123 15.07 12.66 -4.67
C PRO A 123 13.92 11.67 -4.44
N VAL A 124 12.93 11.61 -5.32
CA VAL A 124 11.72 10.79 -5.17
C VAL A 124 11.55 9.75 -6.29
N THR A 125 12.60 9.51 -7.07
CA THR A 125 12.62 8.54 -8.17
C THR A 125 13.92 7.76 -8.22
N LYS A 126 13.89 6.58 -8.83
CA LYS A 126 15.13 5.82 -9.14
C LYS A 126 15.94 6.47 -10.25
N ALA A 127 15.26 7.18 -11.13
CA ALA A 127 15.89 7.96 -12.21
C ALA A 127 14.92 9.03 -12.70
N SER A 128 15.46 10.18 -13.08
CA SER A 128 14.76 11.26 -13.76
C SER A 128 15.53 11.56 -15.06
N ILE A 129 14.88 11.35 -16.21
CA ILE A 129 15.55 11.30 -17.51
C ILE A 129 14.85 12.23 -18.50
N GLN A 130 15.56 13.20 -19.04
CA GLN A 130 15.04 14.03 -20.13
C GLN A 130 15.28 13.36 -21.50
N ILE A 131 14.24 13.30 -22.32
CA ILE A 131 14.30 12.85 -23.71
C ILE A 131 14.72 14.05 -24.57
N LYS A 132 15.84 13.94 -25.29
CA LYS A 132 16.41 15.06 -26.08
C LYS A 132 16.19 14.95 -27.57
N MET A 133 15.70 13.81 -28.06
CA MET A 133 15.46 13.51 -29.47
C MET A 133 14.35 12.45 -29.57
N ALA A 134 13.41 12.60 -30.49
CA ALA A 134 12.34 11.61 -30.66
C ALA A 134 12.88 10.22 -31.02
N ALA A 135 13.97 10.12 -31.78
CA ALA A 135 14.63 8.85 -32.10
C ALA A 135 15.12 8.07 -30.86
N LYS A 136 15.28 8.75 -29.71
CA LYS A 136 15.71 8.14 -28.43
C LYS A 136 14.54 7.66 -27.55
N ILE A 137 13.30 7.92 -27.92
CA ILE A 137 12.12 7.48 -27.16
C ILE A 137 12.15 5.96 -26.91
N PRO A 138 12.38 5.07 -27.92
CA PRO A 138 12.31 3.63 -27.67
C PRO A 138 13.34 3.12 -26.66
N GLU A 139 14.57 3.58 -26.73
CA GLU A 139 15.61 3.17 -25.79
C GLU A 139 15.37 3.74 -24.38
N THR A 140 14.85 4.98 -24.28
CA THR A 140 14.58 5.62 -23.01
C THR A 140 13.40 4.96 -22.30
N ILE A 141 12.34 4.59 -23.02
CA ILE A 141 11.20 3.84 -22.47
C ILE A 141 11.67 2.46 -21.97
N ARG A 142 12.46 1.73 -22.78
CA ARG A 142 13.04 0.45 -22.31
C ARG A 142 13.86 0.61 -21.04
N ARG A 143 14.69 1.65 -20.99
CA ARG A 143 15.51 1.95 -19.81
C ARG A 143 14.63 2.28 -18.60
N ALA A 144 13.58 3.08 -18.77
CA ALA A 144 12.66 3.47 -17.69
C ALA A 144 11.95 2.25 -17.09
N PHE A 145 11.35 1.40 -17.92
CA PHE A 145 10.69 0.18 -17.45
C PHE A 145 11.66 -0.75 -16.73
N ARG A 146 12.87 -0.95 -17.27
CA ARG A 146 13.90 -1.77 -16.63
C ARG A 146 14.29 -1.20 -15.26
N ILE A 147 14.59 0.09 -15.17
CA ILE A 147 14.95 0.74 -13.89
C ILE A 147 13.81 0.62 -12.88
N ALA A 148 12.57 0.88 -13.31
CA ALA A 148 11.39 0.85 -12.42
C ALA A 148 11.14 -0.54 -11.82
N THR A 149 11.39 -1.62 -12.57
CA THR A 149 10.97 -2.98 -12.22
C THR A 149 12.08 -3.89 -11.69
N THR A 150 13.36 -3.51 -11.82
CA THR A 150 14.51 -4.34 -11.40
C THR A 150 15.03 -3.99 -10.01
N GLY A 151 15.62 -4.97 -9.32
CA GLY A 151 16.05 -4.82 -7.93
C GLY A 151 14.88 -4.40 -7.04
N ARG A 152 15.08 -3.43 -6.13
CA ARG A 152 13.97 -2.79 -5.44
C ARG A 152 13.17 -1.95 -6.45
N PRO A 153 11.90 -2.29 -6.75
CA PRO A 153 11.09 -1.49 -7.67
C PRO A 153 10.91 -0.04 -7.19
N GLY A 154 10.56 0.87 -8.09
CA GLY A 154 10.33 2.26 -7.71
C GLY A 154 9.98 3.16 -8.89
N ALA A 155 9.69 4.42 -8.61
CA ALA A 155 9.27 5.41 -9.59
C ALA A 155 10.41 5.84 -10.52
N VAL A 156 10.07 6.14 -11.76
CA VAL A 156 10.96 6.76 -12.78
C VAL A 156 10.22 7.92 -13.42
N ASN A 157 10.89 9.05 -13.57
CA ASN A 157 10.40 10.22 -14.27
C ASN A 157 11.02 10.32 -15.67
N LEU A 158 10.19 10.59 -16.67
CA LEU A 158 10.59 10.89 -18.05
C LEU A 158 10.15 12.30 -18.40
N VAL A 159 11.09 13.20 -18.55
CA VAL A 159 10.83 14.59 -18.99
C VAL A 159 10.80 14.62 -20.51
N ILE A 160 9.68 15.06 -21.07
CA ILE A 160 9.39 15.02 -22.51
C ILE A 160 9.07 16.44 -22.99
N PRO A 161 10.04 17.16 -23.55
CA PRO A 161 9.80 18.47 -24.15
C PRO A 161 8.78 18.39 -25.29
N GLU A 162 7.92 19.41 -25.39
CA GLU A 162 6.82 19.45 -26.38
C GLU A 162 7.30 19.31 -27.82
N ASP A 163 8.41 19.97 -28.18
CA ASP A 163 8.99 19.90 -29.53
C ASP A 163 9.41 18.48 -29.93
N ILE A 164 9.80 17.64 -28.98
CA ILE A 164 10.09 16.21 -29.21
C ILE A 164 8.85 15.43 -29.68
N LEU A 165 7.64 15.80 -29.22
CA LEU A 165 6.40 15.15 -29.67
C LEU A 165 6.12 15.38 -31.14
N HIS A 166 6.59 16.51 -31.70
CA HIS A 166 6.40 16.90 -33.10
C HIS A 166 7.56 16.44 -34.02
N GLU A 167 8.71 16.08 -33.46
CA GLU A 167 9.87 15.64 -34.23
C GLU A 167 9.57 14.35 -35.04
N HIS A 168 9.90 14.34 -36.34
CA HIS A 168 9.68 13.20 -37.20
C HIS A 168 10.87 12.25 -37.20
N VAL A 169 10.58 10.95 -37.08
CA VAL A 169 11.56 9.86 -37.11
C VAL A 169 11.23 8.88 -38.25
N ALA A 170 12.24 8.50 -39.04
CA ALA A 170 12.09 7.53 -40.09
C ALA A 170 11.81 6.12 -39.49
N ARG A 171 10.83 5.40 -40.06
CA ARG A 171 10.38 4.09 -39.52
C ARG A 171 11.48 3.03 -39.50
N GLU A 172 12.37 3.07 -40.47
CA GLU A 172 13.49 2.14 -40.64
C GLU A 172 14.51 2.24 -39.50
N GLN A 173 14.51 3.32 -38.75
CA GLN A 173 15.42 3.59 -37.64
C GLN A 173 14.83 3.19 -36.27
N ILE A 174 13.60 2.65 -36.25
CA ILE A 174 12.84 2.45 -35.02
C ILE A 174 12.73 0.98 -34.67
N SER A 175 13.07 0.63 -33.44
CA SER A 175 12.77 -0.66 -32.82
C SER A 175 11.73 -0.51 -31.72
N LEU A 176 10.53 -1.07 -31.94
CA LEU A 176 9.44 -1.12 -30.93
C LEU A 176 9.55 -2.34 -30.01
N HIS A 177 10.75 -2.91 -29.87
CA HIS A 177 10.97 -4.06 -28.98
C HIS A 177 10.74 -3.67 -27.53
N ALA A 178 9.97 -4.48 -26.79
CA ALA A 178 9.77 -4.39 -25.35
C ALA A 178 10.28 -5.64 -24.65
N GLU A 179 10.97 -5.45 -23.51
CA GLU A 179 11.42 -6.56 -22.65
C GLU A 179 10.25 -7.11 -21.84
N LYS A 180 9.80 -8.32 -22.13
CA LYS A 180 8.65 -8.95 -21.46
C LYS A 180 8.83 -9.05 -19.93
N ALA A 181 10.04 -9.33 -19.47
CA ALA A 181 10.33 -9.39 -18.02
C ALA A 181 10.02 -8.07 -17.31
N CYS A 182 10.24 -6.93 -17.97
CA CYS A 182 10.02 -5.61 -17.39
C CYS A 182 8.56 -5.12 -17.47
N MET A 183 7.63 -5.93 -17.98
CA MET A 183 6.19 -5.62 -17.97
C MET A 183 5.53 -5.89 -16.62
N SER A 184 6.24 -6.55 -15.70
CA SER A 184 5.80 -6.83 -14.33
C SER A 184 6.96 -6.64 -13.35
N PHE A 185 6.67 -6.67 -12.05
CA PHE A 185 7.71 -6.55 -11.03
C PHE A 185 7.53 -7.60 -9.92
N PRO A 186 8.67 -8.07 -9.36
CA PRO A 186 10.02 -7.80 -9.82
C PRO A 186 10.26 -8.39 -11.22
N ALA A 187 10.98 -7.66 -12.08
CA ALA A 187 11.31 -8.13 -13.43
C ALA A 187 12.19 -9.38 -13.40
N TYR A 188 13.07 -9.43 -12.42
CA TYR A 188 13.95 -10.56 -12.14
C TYR A 188 13.85 -10.90 -10.67
N ALA A 189 13.65 -12.19 -10.37
CA ALA A 189 13.57 -12.71 -9.01
C ALA A 189 14.91 -13.40 -8.68
N PRO A 190 15.87 -12.72 -8.01
CA PRO A 190 17.15 -13.34 -7.66
C PRO A 190 16.96 -14.48 -6.68
N GLU A 191 17.57 -15.62 -6.98
CA GLU A 191 17.66 -16.77 -6.09
C GLU A 191 18.73 -16.54 -5.02
N ALA A 192 18.54 -17.12 -3.84
CA ALA A 192 19.56 -17.13 -2.79
C ALA A 192 20.70 -18.09 -3.15
N PRO A 193 21.95 -17.76 -2.79
CA PRO A 193 23.05 -18.71 -2.87
C PRO A 193 22.74 -19.99 -2.07
N GLN A 194 23.07 -21.16 -2.61
CA GLN A 194 22.77 -22.44 -1.99
C GLN A 194 23.23 -22.56 -0.53
N TRP A 195 24.41 -22.03 -0.22
CA TRP A 195 24.94 -22.02 1.15
C TRP A 195 24.02 -21.24 2.13
N ALA A 196 23.43 -20.13 1.69
CA ALA A 196 22.53 -19.33 2.51
C ALA A 196 21.19 -20.04 2.75
N VAL A 197 20.69 -20.75 1.73
CA VAL A 197 19.47 -21.57 1.84
C VAL A 197 19.67 -22.71 2.86
N LEU A 198 20.83 -23.40 2.79
CA LEU A 198 21.18 -24.46 3.72
C LEU A 198 21.40 -23.94 5.15
N GLU A 199 22.03 -22.80 5.32
CA GLU A 199 22.22 -22.18 6.64
C GLU A 199 20.88 -21.75 7.24
N LEU A 200 19.98 -21.16 6.45
CA LEU A 200 18.62 -20.83 6.92
C LEU A 200 17.85 -22.09 7.32
N GLN A 201 17.95 -23.16 6.54
CA GLN A 201 17.33 -24.45 6.88
C GLN A 201 17.88 -24.99 8.21
N HIS A 202 19.20 -24.90 8.42
CA HIS A 202 19.83 -25.30 9.67
C HIS A 202 19.34 -24.45 10.87
N LEU A 203 19.28 -23.12 10.71
CA LEU A 203 18.76 -22.22 11.74
C LEU A 203 17.30 -22.54 12.11
N LEU A 204 16.46 -22.80 11.11
CA LEU A 204 15.05 -23.18 11.31
C LEU A 204 14.95 -24.53 12.05
N ALA A 205 15.78 -25.51 11.69
CA ALA A 205 15.77 -26.82 12.34
C ALA A 205 16.24 -26.75 13.81
N ALA A 206 17.18 -25.86 14.13
CA ALA A 206 17.75 -25.68 15.46
C ALA A 206 16.88 -24.81 16.39
N ALA A 207 15.98 -24.01 15.85
CA ALA A 207 15.17 -23.08 16.63
C ALA A 207 14.06 -23.82 17.42
N ARG A 208 13.87 -23.40 18.66
CA ARG A 208 12.78 -23.90 19.51
C ARG A 208 11.47 -23.15 19.31
N ARG A 209 11.55 -21.86 19.03
CA ARG A 209 10.41 -20.96 18.82
C ARG A 209 10.61 -20.11 17.56
N PRO A 210 10.73 -20.74 16.38
CA PRO A 210 10.89 -20.01 15.13
C PRO A 210 9.62 -19.24 14.77
N LEU A 211 9.79 -18.08 14.08
CA LEU A 211 8.70 -17.24 13.60
C LEU A 211 9.07 -16.65 12.25
N LEU A 212 8.20 -16.79 11.25
CA LEU A 212 8.32 -16.12 9.97
C LEU A 212 7.61 -14.76 10.05
N VAL A 213 8.27 -13.70 9.59
CA VAL A 213 7.74 -12.34 9.58
C VAL A 213 7.57 -11.90 8.13
N ALA A 214 6.34 -12.03 7.60
CA ALA A 214 6.06 -11.68 6.21
C ALA A 214 5.90 -10.17 6.03
N GLY A 215 6.80 -9.57 5.27
CA GLY A 215 6.74 -8.16 4.86
C GLY A 215 6.05 -7.94 3.51
N GLY A 216 5.97 -6.68 3.08
CA GLY A 216 5.38 -6.31 1.79
C GLY A 216 6.08 -6.92 0.57
N GLY A 217 7.35 -7.31 0.69
CA GLY A 217 8.09 -8.00 -0.37
C GLY A 217 7.48 -9.36 -0.72
N VAL A 218 6.89 -10.08 0.25
CA VAL A 218 6.18 -11.35 -0.02
C VAL A 218 4.98 -11.12 -0.94
N ASN A 219 4.17 -10.07 -0.67
CA ASN A 219 3.03 -9.72 -1.52
C ASN A 219 3.47 -9.29 -2.93
N ARG A 220 4.53 -8.47 -3.04
CA ARG A 220 5.07 -8.03 -4.33
C ARG A 220 5.65 -9.18 -5.15
N ALA A 221 6.30 -10.13 -4.49
CA ALA A 221 6.79 -11.35 -5.12
C ALA A 221 5.67 -12.36 -5.44
N GLN A 222 4.41 -12.07 -5.07
CA GLN A 222 3.29 -13.03 -5.15
C GLN A 222 3.61 -14.36 -4.41
N GLY A 223 4.37 -14.25 -3.31
CA GLY A 223 4.93 -15.37 -2.56
C GLY A 223 3.99 -16.01 -1.53
N GLY A 224 2.74 -15.54 -1.40
CA GLY A 224 1.79 -16.05 -0.39
C GLY A 224 1.59 -17.58 -0.42
N PRO A 225 1.32 -18.20 -1.59
CA PRO A 225 1.20 -19.65 -1.69
C PRO A 225 2.48 -20.39 -1.27
N ALA A 226 3.66 -19.87 -1.65
CA ALA A 226 4.95 -20.47 -1.26
C ALA A 226 5.22 -20.31 0.24
N LEU A 227 4.84 -19.17 0.84
CA LEU A 227 4.92 -18.92 2.28
C LEU A 227 4.03 -19.90 3.05
N THR A 228 2.77 -20.06 2.65
CA THR A 228 1.82 -20.97 3.28
C THR A 228 2.33 -22.41 3.22
N LYS A 229 2.76 -22.86 2.03
CA LYS A 229 3.33 -24.19 1.84
C LYS A 229 4.52 -24.46 2.75
N LEU A 230 5.50 -23.52 2.81
CA LEU A 230 6.67 -23.68 3.67
C LEU A 230 6.28 -23.70 5.16
N ALA A 231 5.41 -22.78 5.58
CA ALA A 231 4.92 -22.72 6.95
C ALA A 231 4.27 -24.04 7.38
N GLU A 232 3.44 -24.65 6.53
CA GLU A 232 2.81 -25.95 6.76
C GLU A 232 3.84 -27.09 6.83
N GLN A 233 4.76 -27.15 5.86
CA GLN A 233 5.80 -28.18 5.80
C GLN A 233 6.69 -28.21 7.05
N LEU A 234 7.03 -27.04 7.58
CA LEU A 234 7.90 -26.90 8.75
C LEU A 234 7.13 -26.70 10.06
N ARG A 235 5.81 -26.53 10.01
CA ARG A 235 4.97 -26.17 11.17
C ARG A 235 5.45 -24.91 11.88
N VAL A 236 5.92 -23.92 11.11
CA VAL A 236 6.43 -22.65 11.63
C VAL A 236 5.34 -21.57 11.51
N PRO A 237 4.98 -20.89 12.62
CA PRO A 237 3.97 -19.85 12.60
C PRO A 237 4.46 -18.59 11.84
N VAL A 238 3.48 -17.83 11.33
CA VAL A 238 3.69 -16.63 10.51
C VAL A 238 3.01 -15.45 11.19
N VAL A 239 3.73 -14.35 11.30
CA VAL A 239 3.18 -13.01 11.57
C VAL A 239 3.37 -12.15 10.33
N THR A 240 2.50 -11.16 10.15
CA THR A 240 2.59 -10.24 9.02
C THR A 240 2.87 -8.81 9.49
N THR A 241 3.67 -8.07 8.72
CA THR A 241 3.70 -6.62 8.88
C THR A 241 2.43 -6.02 8.27
N MET A 242 2.16 -4.74 8.51
CA MET A 242 1.01 -4.05 7.90
C MET A 242 0.97 -4.20 6.37
N THR A 243 2.12 -4.12 5.70
CA THR A 243 2.21 -4.26 4.23
C THR A 243 2.30 -5.72 3.77
N GLY A 244 2.55 -6.64 4.70
CA GLY A 244 2.56 -8.09 4.47
C GLY A 244 1.22 -8.76 4.72
N GLN A 245 0.18 -8.02 5.12
CA GLN A 245 -1.16 -8.58 5.32
C GLN A 245 -1.63 -9.35 4.08
N ASN A 246 -2.41 -10.39 4.33
CA ASN A 246 -2.91 -11.30 3.31
C ASN A 246 -1.85 -12.12 2.54
N SER A 247 -0.58 -12.14 3.00
CA SER A 247 0.42 -13.11 2.52
C SER A 247 0.08 -14.54 2.94
N ILE A 248 -0.70 -14.70 3.99
CA ILE A 248 -1.33 -15.93 4.48
C ILE A 248 -2.74 -15.59 4.95
N SER A 249 -3.70 -16.47 4.77
CA SER A 249 -5.08 -16.23 5.22
C SER A 249 -5.14 -15.98 6.73
N ASP A 250 -5.90 -14.96 7.16
CA ASP A 250 -6.08 -14.64 8.58
C ASP A 250 -6.76 -15.77 9.38
N HIS A 251 -7.41 -16.71 8.70
CA HIS A 251 -8.03 -17.89 9.30
C HIS A 251 -7.13 -19.12 9.35
N HIS A 252 -5.95 -19.06 8.71
CA HIS A 252 -5.00 -20.17 8.73
C HIS A 252 -4.48 -20.41 10.15
N GLU A 253 -4.31 -21.68 10.56
CA GLU A 253 -3.85 -22.03 11.91
C GLU A 253 -2.46 -21.47 12.26
N LEU A 254 -1.59 -21.33 11.27
CA LEU A 254 -0.25 -20.78 11.44
C LEU A 254 -0.19 -19.25 11.27
N SER A 255 -1.30 -18.58 10.91
CA SER A 255 -1.37 -17.11 10.85
C SER A 255 -1.64 -16.55 12.24
N ILE A 256 -0.65 -15.89 12.82
CA ILE A 256 -0.76 -15.40 14.19
C ILE A 256 -1.25 -13.95 14.23
N GLY A 257 -1.09 -13.20 13.16
CA GLY A 257 -1.64 -11.85 13.04
C GLY A 257 -0.61 -10.79 12.71
N ILE A 258 -0.98 -9.51 12.91
CA ILE A 258 -0.23 -8.34 12.48
C ILE A 258 0.67 -7.85 13.61
N VAL A 259 1.95 -7.60 13.27
CA VAL A 259 2.96 -7.07 14.20
C VAL A 259 3.28 -5.61 13.96
N GLY A 260 3.82 -4.95 14.99
CA GLY A 260 4.32 -3.59 14.96
C GLY A 260 3.47 -2.65 15.82
N ASP A 261 3.49 -1.36 15.48
CA ASP A 261 2.89 -0.29 16.28
C ASP A 261 1.43 -0.01 15.92
N ASN A 262 1.10 0.03 14.63
CA ASN A 262 -0.16 0.56 14.12
C ASN A 262 -1.14 -0.55 13.71
N GLY A 263 -2.24 -0.70 14.47
CA GLY A 263 -3.26 -1.72 14.23
C GLY A 263 -2.79 -3.14 14.55
N PHE A 264 -1.82 -3.28 15.43
CA PHE A 264 -1.18 -4.52 15.84
C PHE A 264 -2.13 -5.49 16.56
N HIS A 265 -1.76 -6.78 16.55
CA HIS A 265 -2.35 -7.78 17.42
C HIS A 265 -1.42 -8.04 18.62
N PRO A 266 -1.86 -7.84 19.89
CA PRO A 266 -1.01 -8.01 21.06
C PRO A 266 -0.33 -9.37 21.15
N HIS A 267 -1.05 -10.43 20.80
CA HIS A 267 -0.53 -11.80 20.79
C HIS A 267 0.53 -12.01 19.70
N ALA A 268 0.43 -11.31 18.55
CA ALA A 268 1.45 -11.38 17.50
C ALA A 268 2.74 -10.62 17.92
N ASN A 269 2.60 -9.46 18.56
CA ASN A 269 3.74 -8.76 19.13
C ASN A 269 4.42 -9.60 20.23
N ARG A 270 3.62 -10.25 21.09
CA ARG A 270 4.17 -11.18 22.09
C ARG A 270 4.90 -12.36 21.45
N ALA A 271 4.38 -12.91 20.35
CA ALA A 271 5.08 -13.98 19.61
C ALA A 271 6.47 -13.53 19.13
N MET A 272 6.60 -12.28 18.65
CA MET A 272 7.88 -11.69 18.29
C MET A 272 8.86 -11.62 19.47
N GLU A 273 8.35 -11.25 20.66
CA GLU A 273 9.17 -11.17 21.89
C GLU A 273 9.60 -12.54 22.40
N GLU A 274 8.78 -13.55 22.25
CA GLU A 274 9.05 -14.91 22.75
C GLU A 274 9.87 -15.77 21.77
N ALA A 275 9.93 -15.41 20.50
CA ALA A 275 10.67 -16.13 19.47
C ALA A 275 12.19 -16.09 19.71
N ASP A 276 12.87 -17.21 19.45
CA ASP A 276 14.33 -17.32 19.44
C ASP A 276 14.94 -17.21 18.04
N LEU A 277 14.11 -17.35 17.00
CA LEU A 277 14.48 -17.09 15.60
C LEU A 277 13.38 -16.27 14.92
N LEU A 278 13.75 -15.12 14.36
CA LEU A 278 12.89 -14.29 13.52
C LEU A 278 13.44 -14.29 12.10
N VAL A 279 12.61 -14.73 11.14
CA VAL A 279 12.95 -14.71 9.72
C VAL A 279 12.10 -13.63 9.02
N TYR A 280 12.69 -12.47 8.78
CA TYR A 280 12.04 -11.39 8.05
C TYR A 280 12.12 -11.66 6.54
N LEU A 281 10.97 -11.80 5.91
CA LEU A 281 10.82 -12.10 4.48
C LEU A 281 10.31 -10.87 3.74
N GLY A 282 11.15 -10.25 2.90
CA GLY A 282 10.80 -9.05 2.15
C GLY A 282 10.39 -7.87 3.04
N SER A 283 11.18 -7.61 4.09
CA SER A 283 10.93 -6.53 5.05
C SER A 283 12.21 -5.77 5.35
N ARG A 284 12.15 -4.44 5.22
CA ARG A 284 13.22 -3.52 5.59
C ARG A 284 13.38 -3.31 7.11
N ILE A 285 12.54 -3.94 7.91
CA ILE A 285 12.46 -3.74 9.37
C ILE A 285 12.31 -2.25 9.71
N GLY A 286 11.35 -1.59 9.05
CA GLY A 286 11.12 -0.15 9.19
C GLY A 286 10.51 0.25 10.53
N SER A 287 10.42 1.57 10.77
CA SER A 287 10.01 2.16 12.05
C SER A 287 8.66 1.69 12.59
N VAL A 288 7.69 1.36 11.74
CA VAL A 288 6.36 0.92 12.18
C VAL A 288 6.40 -0.52 12.73
N VAL A 289 7.08 -1.44 12.04
CA VAL A 289 7.16 -2.84 12.48
C VAL A 289 8.09 -2.99 13.68
N SER A 290 9.08 -2.12 13.80
CA SER A 290 10.07 -2.12 14.89
C SER A 290 9.77 -1.08 15.99
N MET A 291 8.64 -0.41 15.95
CA MET A 291 8.26 0.63 16.93
C MET A 291 9.39 1.65 17.15
N GLY A 292 9.93 2.21 16.06
CA GLY A 292 11.06 3.13 16.11
C GLY A 292 12.39 2.44 16.49
N TRP A 293 12.58 1.21 16.00
CA TRP A 293 13.77 0.37 16.22
C TRP A 293 14.01 -0.03 17.69
N THR A 294 12.95 -0.08 18.49
CA THR A 294 12.98 -0.53 19.88
C THR A 294 12.34 -1.90 20.10
N PHE A 295 11.79 -2.49 19.04
CA PHE A 295 11.03 -3.74 19.11
C PHE A 295 11.45 -4.70 17.97
N PRO A 296 11.52 -6.02 18.25
CA PRO A 296 11.47 -6.65 19.56
C PRO A 296 12.72 -6.30 20.39
N GLN A 297 12.60 -6.36 21.72
CA GLN A 297 13.74 -6.06 22.61
C GLN A 297 14.94 -6.97 22.28
N PRO A 298 16.17 -6.43 22.23
CA PRO A 298 17.36 -7.24 21.98
C PRO A 298 17.49 -8.36 23.00
N ARG A 299 17.72 -9.59 22.53
CA ARG A 299 18.02 -10.76 23.38
C ARG A 299 19.20 -11.50 22.77
N ARG A 300 20.20 -11.85 23.59
CA ARG A 300 21.42 -12.52 23.14
C ARG A 300 21.16 -13.83 22.40
N GLU A 301 20.12 -14.56 22.80
CA GLU A 301 19.80 -15.86 22.24
C GLU A 301 18.93 -15.76 20.96
N ARG A 302 18.32 -14.59 20.68
CA ARG A 302 17.48 -14.39 19.51
C ARG A 302 18.34 -14.18 18.28
N LYS A 303 18.11 -15.01 17.27
CA LYS A 303 18.69 -14.85 15.94
C LYS A 303 17.73 -14.15 15.01
N ILE A 304 18.26 -13.25 14.18
CA ILE A 304 17.50 -12.55 13.14
C ILE A 304 18.07 -12.97 11.79
N VAL A 305 17.20 -13.38 10.90
CA VAL A 305 17.49 -13.56 9.48
C VAL A 305 16.70 -12.54 8.69
N GLN A 306 17.34 -11.83 7.79
CA GLN A 306 16.69 -10.87 6.91
C GLN A 306 16.88 -11.26 5.45
N VAL A 307 15.75 -11.33 4.72
CA VAL A 307 15.69 -11.62 3.29
C VAL A 307 15.15 -10.38 2.59
N GLU A 308 15.94 -9.79 1.72
CA GLU A 308 15.57 -8.55 1.04
C GLU A 308 16.15 -8.53 -0.39
N ILE A 309 15.38 -8.00 -1.33
CA ILE A 309 15.77 -7.85 -2.73
C ILE A 309 16.73 -6.65 -2.93
N ALA A 310 16.77 -5.73 -2.00
CA ALA A 310 17.68 -4.58 -1.97
C ALA A 310 18.85 -4.87 -1.02
N PRO A 311 20.04 -5.20 -1.53
CA PRO A 311 21.16 -5.62 -0.68
C PRO A 311 21.68 -4.51 0.24
N ASP A 312 21.52 -3.26 -0.13
CA ASP A 312 21.86 -2.07 0.66
C ASP A 312 21.01 -1.87 1.91
N LEU A 313 19.89 -2.59 2.04
CA LEU A 313 18.99 -2.54 3.20
C LEU A 313 19.22 -3.68 4.19
N LEU A 314 20.05 -4.66 3.85
CA LEU A 314 20.35 -5.79 4.72
C LEU A 314 21.21 -5.36 5.92
N GLY A 315 20.76 -5.66 7.14
CA GLY A 315 21.49 -5.36 8.36
C GLY A 315 21.46 -3.89 8.82
N ASN A 316 20.75 -3.00 8.12
CA ASN A 316 20.73 -1.57 8.47
C ASN A 316 20.08 -1.27 9.83
N THR A 317 19.18 -2.13 10.29
CA THR A 317 18.35 -1.87 11.47
C THR A 317 18.40 -2.98 12.52
N SER A 318 19.12 -4.07 12.24
CA SER A 318 19.25 -5.22 13.14
C SER A 318 20.59 -5.92 12.95
N GLU A 319 21.09 -6.54 14.03
CA GLU A 319 22.22 -7.46 13.96
C GLU A 319 21.73 -8.80 13.40
N ASN A 320 21.94 -9.01 12.11
CA ASN A 320 21.50 -10.22 11.44
C ASN A 320 22.49 -11.38 11.68
N ALA A 321 21.98 -12.51 12.15
CA ALA A 321 22.72 -13.77 12.16
C ALA A 321 22.94 -14.29 10.72
N LEU A 322 22.00 -13.94 9.80
CA LEU A 322 22.13 -14.25 8.38
C LEU A 322 21.40 -13.18 7.56
N SER A 323 22.09 -12.61 6.58
CA SER A 323 21.53 -11.69 5.58
C SER A 323 21.48 -12.37 4.23
N ILE A 324 20.30 -12.38 3.58
CA ILE A 324 20.08 -13.07 2.31
C ILE A 324 19.58 -12.06 1.27
N HIS A 325 20.39 -11.81 0.25
CA HIS A 325 19.96 -11.06 -0.93
C HIS A 325 19.23 -12.01 -1.88
N ALA A 326 17.90 -11.95 -1.86
CA ALA A 326 17.05 -12.79 -2.71
C ALA A 326 15.64 -12.20 -2.83
N ASP A 327 14.91 -12.63 -3.87
CA ASP A 327 13.47 -12.50 -3.93
C ASP A 327 12.80 -13.41 -2.87
N ALA A 328 11.79 -12.88 -2.19
CA ALA A 328 11.14 -13.61 -1.09
C ALA A 328 10.48 -14.92 -1.57
N ARG A 329 9.82 -14.90 -2.72
CA ARG A 329 9.17 -16.09 -3.29
C ARG A 329 10.21 -17.12 -3.74
N ALA A 330 11.25 -16.68 -4.47
CA ALA A 330 12.31 -17.57 -4.93
C ALA A 330 12.96 -18.32 -3.76
N LEU A 331 13.30 -17.63 -2.67
CA LEU A 331 13.84 -18.26 -1.47
C LEU A 331 12.86 -19.25 -0.82
N LEU A 332 11.57 -18.89 -0.69
CA LEU A 332 10.55 -19.78 -0.13
C LEU A 332 10.40 -21.06 -0.96
N GLU A 333 10.44 -20.95 -2.30
CA GLU A 333 10.42 -22.09 -3.22
C GLU A 333 11.69 -22.94 -3.09
N GLN A 334 12.89 -22.33 -3.01
CA GLN A 334 14.16 -23.03 -2.79
C GLN A 334 14.15 -23.83 -1.47
N LEU A 335 13.70 -23.22 -0.35
CA LEU A 335 13.59 -23.88 0.93
C LEU A 335 12.59 -25.04 0.90
N SER A 336 11.43 -24.85 0.25
CA SER A 336 10.39 -25.87 0.14
C SER A 336 10.80 -27.07 -0.72
N ALA A 337 11.79 -26.92 -1.59
CA ALA A 337 12.33 -27.97 -2.42
C ALA A 337 13.38 -28.84 -1.72
N LEU A 338 13.94 -28.35 -0.59
CA LEU A 338 14.93 -29.12 0.18
C LEU A 338 14.24 -30.24 0.98
N PRO A 339 14.89 -31.41 1.14
CA PRO A 339 14.46 -32.40 2.11
C PRO A 339 14.40 -31.80 3.51
N ALA A 340 13.34 -32.07 4.24
CA ALA A 340 13.22 -31.58 5.62
C ALA A 340 14.37 -32.12 6.48
N GLN A 341 15.14 -31.23 7.10
CA GLN A 341 16.10 -31.66 8.14
C GLN A 341 15.35 -32.16 9.38
N ARG A 342 15.73 -33.29 9.87
CA ARG A 342 15.13 -33.87 11.09
C ARG A 342 16.24 -34.26 12.10
N PRO A 343 15.94 -34.12 13.39
CA PRO A 343 14.70 -33.61 14.00
C PRO A 343 14.64 -32.08 13.99
N MET A 344 13.44 -31.49 13.80
CA MET A 344 13.18 -30.10 14.14
C MET A 344 13.15 -29.96 15.66
N GLN A 345 13.84 -28.95 16.20
CA GLN A 345 13.89 -28.68 17.64
C GLN A 345 12.74 -27.78 18.13
N THR A 346 11.80 -27.47 17.25
CA THR A 346 10.65 -26.61 17.57
C THR A 346 9.87 -27.17 18.74
N ASP A 347 9.57 -26.34 19.73
CA ASP A 347 8.73 -26.70 20.88
C ASP A 347 7.34 -27.15 20.38
N PRO A 348 6.92 -28.38 20.67
CA PRO A 348 5.63 -28.90 20.21
C PRO A 348 4.43 -28.07 20.67
N LYS A 349 4.57 -27.31 21.76
CA LYS A 349 3.51 -26.44 22.31
C LYS A 349 3.52 -25.03 21.66
N TRP A 350 4.54 -24.67 20.88
CA TRP A 350 4.70 -23.29 20.37
C TRP A 350 3.47 -22.83 19.59
N VAL A 351 3.09 -23.54 18.54
CA VAL A 351 1.92 -23.21 17.72
C VAL A 351 0.63 -23.22 18.54
N ALA A 352 0.45 -24.21 19.41
CA ALA A 352 -0.75 -24.29 20.26
C ALA A 352 -0.84 -23.09 21.22
N THR A 353 0.27 -22.67 21.82
CA THR A 353 0.35 -21.51 22.70
C THR A 353 -0.03 -20.22 21.95
N LEU A 354 0.50 -20.02 20.75
CA LEU A 354 0.19 -18.84 19.95
C LEU A 354 -1.28 -18.80 19.51
N ASN A 355 -1.86 -19.95 19.16
CA ASN A 355 -3.27 -20.05 18.81
C ASN A 355 -4.17 -19.78 20.02
N GLU A 356 -3.78 -20.22 21.21
CA GLU A 356 -4.51 -19.91 22.43
C GLU A 356 -4.51 -18.40 22.72
N TRP A 357 -3.37 -17.73 22.60
CA TRP A 357 -3.31 -16.26 22.73
C TRP A 357 -4.17 -15.54 21.68
N ARG A 358 -4.16 -16.02 20.41
CA ARG A 358 -5.00 -15.49 19.33
C ARG A 358 -6.49 -15.67 19.66
N ARG A 359 -6.91 -16.82 20.17
CA ARG A 359 -8.29 -17.09 20.58
C ARG A 359 -8.73 -16.12 21.68
N GLN A 360 -7.93 -15.98 22.74
CA GLN A 360 -8.21 -15.07 23.84
C GLN A 360 -8.37 -13.62 23.37
N PHE A 361 -7.49 -13.16 22.48
CA PHE A 361 -7.61 -11.81 21.90
C PHE A 361 -8.95 -11.61 21.17
N TRP A 362 -9.36 -12.56 20.34
CA TRP A 362 -10.61 -12.42 19.59
C TRP A 362 -11.85 -12.54 20.46
N GLU A 363 -11.80 -13.31 21.54
CA GLU A 363 -12.87 -13.36 22.53
C GLU A 363 -13.04 -12.02 23.26
N GLU A 364 -11.95 -11.42 23.71
CA GLU A 364 -11.95 -10.08 24.32
C GLU A 364 -12.40 -8.99 23.34
N ALA A 365 -11.89 -9.00 22.10
CA ALA A 365 -12.33 -8.12 21.03
C ALA A 365 -13.85 -8.24 20.80
N GLY A 366 -14.38 -9.45 20.80
CA GLY A 366 -15.82 -9.71 20.72
C GLY A 366 -16.63 -9.09 21.86
N VAL A 367 -16.11 -9.07 23.08
CA VAL A 367 -16.75 -8.37 24.22
C VAL A 367 -16.78 -6.84 23.99
N GLN A 368 -15.66 -6.27 23.54
CA GLN A 368 -15.58 -4.84 23.25
C GLN A 368 -16.53 -4.42 22.10
N LEU A 369 -16.65 -5.26 21.09
CA LEU A 369 -17.57 -5.03 19.96
C LEU A 369 -19.02 -5.05 20.41
N ARG A 370 -19.43 -6.02 21.25
CA ARG A 370 -20.80 -6.06 21.80
C ARG A 370 -21.12 -4.79 22.60
N ARG A 371 -20.24 -4.38 23.53
CA ARG A 371 -20.41 -3.15 24.29
C ARG A 371 -20.55 -1.92 23.39
N GLY A 372 -19.67 -1.79 22.39
CA GLY A 372 -19.71 -0.67 21.44
C GLY A 372 -20.99 -0.61 20.60
N ARG A 373 -21.71 -1.73 20.45
CA ARG A 373 -23.01 -1.79 19.77
C ARG A 373 -24.18 -1.34 20.64
N GLU A 374 -24.06 -1.51 21.95
CA GLU A 374 -25.11 -1.20 22.93
C GLU A 374 -25.03 0.24 23.44
N GLU A 375 -23.87 0.87 23.33
CA GLU A 375 -23.68 2.23 23.81
C GLU A 375 -24.35 3.26 22.91
N ALA A 376 -25.07 4.19 23.50
CA ALA A 376 -25.64 5.35 22.81
C ALA A 376 -24.51 6.36 22.50
N GLY A 377 -24.53 6.92 21.30
CA GLY A 377 -23.57 7.95 20.88
C GLY A 377 -23.09 7.76 19.43
N PRO A 378 -22.03 8.48 19.04
CA PRO A 378 -21.37 8.32 17.75
C PRO A 378 -20.85 6.90 17.56
N LEU A 379 -20.71 6.50 16.28
CA LEU A 379 -20.23 5.16 15.94
C LEU A 379 -18.79 4.94 16.45
N ARG A 380 -18.55 3.77 16.99
CA ARG A 380 -17.19 3.31 17.28
C ARG A 380 -16.56 2.69 16.06
N PRO A 381 -15.33 3.08 15.67
CA PRO A 381 -14.68 2.55 14.46
C PRO A 381 -14.60 1.02 14.41
N GLN A 382 -14.37 0.34 15.55
CA GLN A 382 -14.33 -1.13 15.61
C GLN A 382 -15.67 -1.77 15.24
N VAL A 383 -16.80 -1.14 15.56
CA VAL A 383 -18.13 -1.64 15.19
C VAL A 383 -18.36 -1.54 13.68
N ILE A 384 -17.82 -0.47 13.06
CA ILE A 384 -17.83 -0.31 11.61
C ILE A 384 -17.01 -1.44 10.95
N MET A 385 -15.82 -1.75 11.48
CA MET A 385 -14.99 -2.84 10.95
C MET A 385 -15.65 -4.21 11.09
N GLU A 386 -16.38 -4.45 12.18
CA GLU A 386 -17.17 -5.68 12.35
C GLU A 386 -18.31 -5.77 11.32
N ALA A 387 -19.04 -4.66 11.13
CA ALA A 387 -20.09 -4.60 10.13
C ALA A 387 -19.57 -4.84 8.71
N LEU A 388 -18.36 -4.36 8.41
CA LEU A 388 -17.63 -4.61 7.18
C LEU A 388 -17.26 -6.09 7.04
N ASN A 389 -16.62 -6.70 8.07
CA ASN A 389 -16.21 -8.11 8.06
C ASN A 389 -17.33 -9.07 7.69
N ARG A 390 -18.54 -8.84 8.22
CA ARG A 390 -19.70 -9.69 7.92
C ARG A 390 -20.10 -9.68 6.45
N ARG A 391 -19.67 -8.67 5.69
CA ARG A 391 -20.01 -8.49 4.27
C ARG A 391 -18.85 -8.80 3.32
N LEU A 392 -17.65 -9.00 3.85
CA LEU A 392 -16.47 -9.41 3.06
C LEU A 392 -16.48 -10.93 2.79
N VAL A 393 -17.60 -11.46 2.28
CA VAL A 393 -17.81 -12.90 2.02
C VAL A 393 -17.28 -13.37 0.67
N ARG A 394 -16.74 -12.47 -0.13
CA ARG A 394 -16.10 -12.70 -1.42
C ARG A 394 -14.88 -11.79 -1.55
N PRO A 395 -14.00 -11.97 -2.57
CA PRO A 395 -12.84 -11.11 -2.75
C PRO A 395 -13.20 -9.64 -2.94
N HIS A 396 -12.44 -8.76 -2.29
CA HIS A 396 -12.58 -7.29 -2.38
C HIS A 396 -11.21 -6.62 -2.40
N LEU A 397 -11.19 -5.40 -2.95
CA LEU A 397 -10.05 -4.49 -2.86
C LEU A 397 -10.35 -3.41 -1.82
N LEU A 398 -9.56 -3.34 -0.75
CA LEU A 398 -9.71 -2.34 0.29
C LEU A 398 -8.55 -1.34 0.19
N PHE A 399 -8.89 -0.06 0.08
CA PHE A 399 -7.93 1.04 0.05
C PHE A 399 -8.18 1.93 1.26
N ALA A 400 -7.16 2.16 2.07
CA ALA A 400 -7.30 3.00 3.26
C ALA A 400 -6.29 4.14 3.28
N ASP A 401 -6.76 5.32 3.68
CA ASP A 401 -5.89 6.45 3.94
C ASP A 401 -5.05 6.24 5.20
N PRO A 402 -3.84 6.81 5.27
CA PRO A 402 -3.07 6.87 6.51
C PRO A 402 -3.86 7.67 7.57
N GLY A 403 -4.18 7.03 8.68
CA GLY A 403 -4.95 7.68 9.74
C GLY A 403 -5.51 6.70 10.76
N THR A 404 -6.49 7.17 11.54
CA THR A 404 -7.13 6.35 12.58
C THR A 404 -7.90 5.17 12.01
N SER A 405 -8.60 5.35 10.87
CA SER A 405 -9.31 4.26 10.18
C SER A 405 -8.40 3.07 9.85
N THR A 406 -7.16 3.34 9.43
CA THR A 406 -6.15 2.30 9.15
C THR A 406 -5.81 1.45 10.37
N SER A 407 -5.68 2.06 11.56
CA SER A 407 -5.36 1.31 12.78
C SER A 407 -6.47 0.33 13.14
N TYR A 408 -7.72 0.75 12.99
CA TYR A 408 -8.88 -0.11 13.21
C TYR A 408 -9.05 -1.16 12.12
N LEU A 409 -8.79 -0.80 10.84
CA LEU A 409 -8.79 -1.74 9.72
C LEU A 409 -7.82 -2.90 9.99
N ASN A 410 -6.56 -2.59 10.28
CA ASN A 410 -5.52 -3.59 10.53
C ASN A 410 -5.86 -4.50 11.73
N ARG A 411 -6.44 -3.92 12.78
CA ARG A 411 -6.72 -4.68 14.01
C ARG A 411 -7.95 -5.56 13.93
N PHE A 412 -8.97 -5.14 13.20
CA PHE A 412 -10.30 -5.78 13.28
C PHE A 412 -10.78 -6.40 11.98
N VAL A 413 -10.26 -5.99 10.81
CA VAL A 413 -10.64 -6.63 9.54
C VAL A 413 -9.82 -7.88 9.31
N ARG A 414 -10.51 -8.97 8.95
CA ARG A 414 -9.92 -10.27 8.67
C ARG A 414 -10.23 -10.68 7.24
N LEU A 415 -9.20 -10.82 6.43
CA LEU A 415 -9.33 -11.30 5.07
C LEU A 415 -9.29 -12.82 5.03
N THR A 416 -10.35 -13.43 4.52
CA THR A 416 -10.47 -14.87 4.38
C THR A 416 -10.03 -15.35 3.00
N ASP A 417 -10.24 -14.49 1.99
CA ASP A 417 -10.00 -14.82 0.60
C ASP A 417 -8.60 -14.33 0.16
N PRO A 418 -7.74 -15.20 -0.41
CA PRO A 418 -6.40 -14.83 -0.83
C PRO A 418 -6.37 -13.87 -2.03
N GLU A 419 -7.47 -13.69 -2.76
CA GLU A 419 -7.57 -12.71 -3.83
C GLU A 419 -7.89 -11.30 -3.32
N SER A 420 -8.41 -11.17 -2.10
CA SER A 420 -8.59 -9.86 -1.47
C SER A 420 -7.26 -9.15 -1.26
N ARG A 421 -7.28 -7.82 -1.30
CA ARG A 421 -6.09 -6.99 -1.02
C ARG A 421 -6.46 -5.84 -0.12
N ILE A 422 -5.57 -5.54 0.82
CA ILE A 422 -5.57 -4.28 1.57
C ILE A 422 -4.38 -3.45 1.10
N VAL A 423 -4.64 -2.24 0.66
CA VAL A 423 -3.62 -1.28 0.22
C VAL A 423 -3.65 -0.06 1.12
N ILE A 424 -2.52 0.22 1.75
CA ILE A 424 -2.33 1.35 2.66
C ILE A 424 -1.00 2.03 2.30
N PRO A 425 -1.00 3.30 1.91
CA PRO A 425 0.22 4.06 1.68
C PRO A 425 0.82 4.46 3.03
N ARG A 426 2.01 3.99 3.36
CA ARG A 426 2.61 4.22 4.68
C ARG A 426 4.07 4.68 4.64
N ALA A 427 4.62 4.89 3.46
CA ALA A 427 5.98 5.39 3.36
C ALA A 427 6.05 6.89 3.73
N TYR A 428 5.24 7.71 3.08
CA TYR A 428 5.09 9.14 3.38
C TYR A 428 3.78 9.47 4.08
N GLY A 429 2.76 8.65 3.90
CA GLY A 429 1.49 8.83 4.57
C GLY A 429 0.69 10.02 4.06
N GLY A 430 0.75 10.30 2.76
CA GLY A 430 -0.03 11.36 2.13
C GLY A 430 -1.53 11.10 2.24
N LEU A 431 -2.28 12.07 2.77
CA LEU A 431 -3.73 12.00 2.88
C LEU A 431 -4.40 12.21 1.51
N GLY A 432 -5.62 11.70 1.36
CA GLY A 432 -6.39 11.77 0.12
C GLY A 432 -6.05 10.66 -0.87
N TYR A 433 -5.48 9.54 -0.39
CA TYR A 433 -5.10 8.39 -1.22
C TYR A 433 -6.27 7.45 -1.55
N ALA A 434 -7.09 7.06 -0.56
CA ALA A 434 -8.03 5.96 -0.71
C ALA A 434 -9.11 6.24 -1.77
N LEU A 435 -9.58 7.48 -1.88
CA LEU A 435 -10.62 7.86 -2.81
C LEU A 435 -10.15 7.75 -4.29
N PRO A 436 -9.01 8.32 -4.74
CA PRO A 436 -8.48 8.02 -6.06
C PRO A 436 -8.03 6.56 -6.22
N ALA A 437 -7.51 5.92 -5.17
CA ALA A 437 -7.02 4.55 -5.25
C ALA A 437 -8.11 3.53 -5.63
N VAL A 438 -9.38 3.75 -5.25
CA VAL A 438 -10.50 2.87 -5.70
C VAL A 438 -10.66 2.90 -7.22
N VAL A 439 -10.33 4.01 -7.89
CA VAL A 439 -10.35 4.13 -9.35
C VAL A 439 -9.25 3.26 -9.96
N GLY A 440 -8.00 3.43 -9.49
CA GLY A 440 -6.86 2.62 -9.93
C GLY A 440 -7.08 1.13 -9.69
N GLY A 441 -7.63 0.77 -8.53
CA GLY A 441 -7.99 -0.60 -8.18
C GLY A 441 -9.06 -1.20 -9.08
N TRP A 442 -10.07 -0.44 -9.43
CA TRP A 442 -11.11 -0.85 -10.37
C TRP A 442 -10.54 -1.18 -11.76
N PHE A 443 -9.68 -0.32 -12.30
CA PHE A 443 -9.02 -0.61 -13.57
C PHE A 443 -8.04 -1.78 -13.50
N ALA A 444 -7.52 -2.09 -12.32
CA ALA A 444 -6.65 -3.25 -12.11
C ALA A 444 -7.43 -4.57 -12.09
N ARG A 445 -8.57 -4.63 -11.40
CA ARG A 445 -9.40 -5.83 -11.19
C ARG A 445 -10.89 -5.45 -11.20
N PRO A 446 -11.50 -5.22 -12.36
CA PRO A 446 -12.89 -4.75 -12.45
C PRO A 446 -13.93 -5.76 -11.93
N GLU A 447 -13.54 -7.02 -11.79
CA GLU A 447 -14.37 -8.06 -11.17
C GLU A 447 -14.42 -7.97 -9.63
N LEU A 448 -13.49 -7.23 -9.02
CA LEU A 448 -13.44 -7.03 -7.57
C LEU A 448 -13.97 -5.64 -7.22
N ARG A 449 -14.96 -5.61 -6.35
CA ARG A 449 -15.53 -4.33 -5.92
C ARG A 449 -14.58 -3.57 -5.01
N PRO A 450 -14.16 -2.32 -5.35
CA PRO A 450 -13.26 -1.55 -4.50
C PRO A 450 -14.02 -0.89 -3.33
N ILE A 451 -13.37 -0.86 -2.16
CA ILE A 451 -13.86 -0.22 -0.95
C ILE A 451 -12.82 0.79 -0.49
N GLY A 452 -13.20 2.06 -0.38
CA GLY A 452 -12.34 3.14 0.12
C GLY A 452 -12.66 3.49 1.57
N LEU A 453 -11.64 3.56 2.45
CA LEU A 453 -11.75 3.96 3.85
C LEU A 453 -10.89 5.19 4.10
N PHE A 454 -11.49 6.29 4.49
CA PHE A 454 -10.80 7.56 4.72
C PHE A 454 -11.48 8.39 5.81
N GLY A 455 -10.75 9.34 6.37
CA GLY A 455 -11.30 10.32 7.30
C GLY A 455 -11.78 11.59 6.58
N ASP A 456 -12.56 12.41 7.27
CA ASP A 456 -13.06 13.69 6.79
C ASP A 456 -11.95 14.66 6.35
N GLY A 457 -10.79 14.65 7.04
CA GLY A 457 -9.63 15.42 6.62
C GLY A 457 -9.05 14.96 5.26
N SER A 458 -9.01 13.65 5.01
CA SER A 458 -8.61 13.08 3.71
C SER A 458 -9.65 13.35 2.62
N PHE A 459 -10.93 13.26 2.97
CA PHE A 459 -12.03 13.58 2.08
C PHE A 459 -11.92 15.00 1.53
N GLY A 460 -11.65 15.98 2.41
CA GLY A 460 -11.46 17.37 2.00
C GLY A 460 -10.31 17.59 1.01
N MET A 461 -9.31 16.70 0.99
CA MET A 461 -8.16 16.77 0.07
C MET A 461 -8.39 16.08 -1.28
N SER A 462 -9.42 15.24 -1.41
CA SER A 462 -9.64 14.40 -2.60
C SER A 462 -11.08 14.40 -3.11
N VAL A 463 -11.94 15.25 -2.57
CA VAL A 463 -13.37 15.32 -2.87
C VAL A 463 -13.67 15.45 -4.38
N GLY A 464 -12.81 16.12 -5.15
CA GLY A 464 -12.96 16.28 -6.59
C GLY A 464 -13.03 14.96 -7.35
N GLU A 465 -12.41 13.90 -6.85
CA GLU A 465 -12.40 12.58 -7.51
C GLU A 465 -13.75 11.83 -7.39
N LEU A 466 -14.70 12.34 -6.61
CA LEU A 466 -16.08 11.86 -6.67
C LEU A 466 -16.67 12.01 -8.09
N GLU A 467 -16.32 13.09 -8.79
CA GLU A 467 -16.68 13.27 -10.21
C GLU A 467 -16.10 12.15 -11.07
N THR A 468 -14.82 11.82 -10.90
CA THR A 468 -14.16 10.74 -11.63
C THR A 468 -14.85 9.39 -11.41
N ILE A 469 -15.20 9.09 -10.15
CA ILE A 469 -15.91 7.84 -9.78
C ILE A 469 -17.29 7.79 -10.44
N VAL A 470 -18.04 8.89 -10.41
CA VAL A 470 -19.38 8.97 -11.02
C VAL A 470 -19.31 8.88 -12.54
N ARG A 471 -18.45 9.68 -13.18
CA ARG A 471 -18.29 9.70 -14.64
C ARG A 471 -17.86 8.34 -15.21
N LEU A 472 -17.06 7.58 -14.46
CA LEU A 472 -16.58 6.25 -14.86
C LEU A 472 -17.46 5.11 -14.33
N GLU A 473 -18.58 5.43 -13.65
CA GLU A 473 -19.53 4.48 -13.08
C GLU A 473 -18.87 3.40 -12.20
N ILE A 474 -17.83 3.78 -11.45
CA ILE A 474 -17.07 2.83 -10.63
C ILE A 474 -17.92 2.37 -9.44
N PRO A 475 -18.18 1.05 -9.26
CA PRO A 475 -19.08 0.56 -8.22
C PRO A 475 -18.43 0.55 -6.82
N ALA A 476 -17.76 1.65 -6.46
CA ALA A 476 -17.04 1.76 -5.20
C ALA A 476 -17.98 1.89 -4.00
N ILE A 477 -17.57 1.33 -2.85
CA ILE A 477 -18.14 1.65 -1.54
C ILE A 477 -17.16 2.57 -0.83
N LEU A 478 -17.60 3.78 -0.50
CA LEU A 478 -16.79 4.83 0.10
C LEU A 478 -17.22 5.05 1.55
N LEU A 479 -16.31 4.77 2.50
CA LEU A 479 -16.55 4.84 3.93
C LEU A 479 -15.78 6.05 4.50
N ASN A 480 -16.48 7.16 4.75
CA ASN A 480 -15.93 8.36 5.35
C ASN A 480 -16.10 8.34 6.87
N PHE A 481 -15.00 8.29 7.61
CA PHE A 481 -14.97 8.37 9.07
C PHE A 481 -14.96 9.84 9.50
N ASN A 482 -16.13 10.37 9.83
CA ASN A 482 -16.35 11.79 10.10
C ASN A 482 -16.39 12.07 11.61
N ASN A 483 -15.32 12.69 12.10
CA ASN A 483 -15.25 13.20 13.48
C ASN A 483 -14.92 14.71 13.54
N SER A 484 -15.05 15.40 12.42
CA SER A 484 -14.78 16.85 12.24
C SER A 484 -13.38 17.26 12.71
N SER A 485 -12.36 16.40 12.49
CA SER A 485 -10.99 16.71 12.88
C SER A 485 -9.94 15.89 12.17
N PHE A 486 -8.69 16.40 12.12
CA PHE A 486 -7.51 15.58 11.87
C PHE A 486 -7.26 14.65 13.07
N GLY A 487 -8.07 13.59 13.15
CA GLY A 487 -8.16 12.73 14.33
C GLY A 487 -6.82 12.14 14.77
N TRP A 488 -5.97 11.70 13.83
CA TRP A 488 -4.64 11.19 14.12
C TRP A 488 -3.76 12.23 14.83
N ILE A 489 -3.74 13.46 14.33
CA ILE A 489 -2.93 14.55 14.90
C ILE A 489 -3.51 14.98 16.25
N LYS A 490 -4.83 15.01 16.38
CA LYS A 490 -5.51 15.31 17.64
C LYS A 490 -5.15 14.29 18.73
N ALA A 491 -5.18 13.00 18.41
CA ALA A 491 -4.75 11.93 19.32
C ALA A 491 -3.26 12.05 19.68
N LEU A 492 -2.40 12.38 18.70
CA LEU A 492 -0.96 12.58 18.95
C LEU A 492 -0.69 13.77 19.87
N GLN A 493 -1.41 14.90 19.70
CA GLN A 493 -1.30 16.04 20.61
C GLN A 493 -1.66 15.65 22.05
N LYS A 494 -2.74 14.87 22.24
CA LYS A 494 -3.14 14.37 23.55
C LYS A 494 -2.13 13.39 24.14
N SER A 495 -1.63 12.45 23.38
CA SER A 495 -0.64 11.46 23.84
C SER A 495 0.66 12.13 24.31
N ARG A 496 0.99 13.30 23.78
CA ARG A 496 2.14 14.11 24.21
C ARG A 496 1.85 15.01 25.42
N GLY A 497 0.68 14.88 26.04
CA GLY A 497 0.32 15.61 27.24
C GLY A 497 -0.10 17.07 27.03
N LEU A 498 -0.45 17.46 25.79
CA LEU A 498 -0.97 18.80 25.54
C LEU A 498 -2.34 18.98 26.22
N ALA A 499 -2.45 19.99 27.07
CA ALA A 499 -3.68 20.29 27.85
C ALA A 499 -4.86 20.64 26.92
N ARG A 500 -4.58 21.23 25.78
CA ARG A 500 -5.56 21.54 24.72
C ARG A 500 -5.05 21.10 23.36
N THR A 501 -5.92 20.51 22.56
CA THR A 501 -5.66 20.29 21.15
C THR A 501 -5.84 21.61 20.38
N PHE A 502 -4.99 21.85 19.37
CA PHE A 502 -4.97 23.11 18.65
C PHE A 502 -4.81 22.87 17.14
N SER A 503 -5.55 23.66 16.34
CA SER A 503 -5.49 23.65 14.86
C SER A 503 -5.72 22.28 14.22
N VAL A 504 -6.65 21.48 14.77
CA VAL A 504 -6.95 20.12 14.30
C VAL A 504 -8.44 19.88 14.08
N ASP A 505 -9.30 20.80 14.52
CA ASP A 505 -10.76 20.67 14.41
C ASP A 505 -11.29 21.45 13.20
N PHE A 506 -12.30 20.88 12.55
CA PHE A 506 -13.02 21.46 11.42
C PHE A 506 -14.42 21.92 11.87
N SER A 507 -15.02 22.79 11.07
CA SER A 507 -16.47 23.00 11.13
C SER A 507 -17.20 21.73 10.71
N HIS A 508 -18.37 21.51 11.28
CA HIS A 508 -19.19 20.36 10.93
C HIS A 508 -19.63 20.42 9.46
N GLN A 509 -19.34 19.35 8.71
CA GLN A 509 -19.72 19.21 7.32
C GLN A 509 -20.63 17.98 7.14
N ASP A 510 -21.62 18.10 6.28
CA ASP A 510 -22.42 16.96 5.82
C ASP A 510 -21.79 16.38 4.54
N ALA A 511 -20.87 15.43 4.71
CA ALA A 511 -20.16 14.82 3.60
C ALA A 511 -21.12 13.99 2.71
N ALA A 512 -22.24 13.49 3.25
CA ALA A 512 -23.23 12.79 2.44
C ALA A 512 -23.95 13.75 1.47
N GLN A 513 -24.30 14.96 1.90
CA GLN A 513 -24.88 15.97 0.99
C GLN A 513 -23.87 16.41 -0.09
N ILE A 514 -22.60 16.54 0.26
CA ILE A 514 -21.54 16.84 -0.71
C ILE A 514 -21.46 15.72 -1.76
N ALA A 515 -21.44 14.47 -1.35
CA ALA A 515 -21.39 13.32 -2.26
C ALA A 515 -22.65 13.22 -3.14
N GLN A 516 -23.83 13.52 -2.60
CA GLN A 516 -25.07 13.63 -3.36
C GLN A 516 -25.00 14.72 -4.44
N GLY A 517 -24.36 15.86 -4.13
CA GLY A 517 -24.12 16.93 -5.09
C GLY A 517 -23.26 16.51 -6.30
N PHE A 518 -22.40 15.50 -6.15
CA PHE A 518 -21.66 14.86 -7.24
C PHE A 518 -22.45 13.75 -7.96
N GLY A 519 -23.65 13.40 -7.47
CA GLY A 519 -24.51 12.37 -8.07
C GLY A 519 -24.37 10.98 -7.46
N LEU A 520 -23.66 10.81 -6.33
CA LEU A 520 -23.57 9.52 -5.65
C LEU A 520 -24.83 9.23 -4.82
N ARG A 521 -25.17 7.95 -4.70
CA ARG A 521 -26.02 7.51 -3.61
C ARG A 521 -25.25 7.66 -2.31
N ALA A 522 -25.71 8.53 -1.40
CA ALA A 522 -25.01 8.81 -0.16
C ALA A 522 -25.95 8.79 1.04
N MET A 523 -25.42 8.29 2.17
CA MET A 523 -26.17 8.17 3.43
C MET A 523 -25.30 8.65 4.57
N ARG A 524 -25.88 9.48 5.45
CA ARG A 524 -25.27 9.85 6.71
C ARG A 524 -25.72 8.87 7.79
N VAL A 525 -24.77 8.34 8.55
CA VAL A 525 -24.95 7.23 9.49
C VAL A 525 -24.46 7.65 10.87
N ARG A 526 -25.33 7.63 11.88
CA ARG A 526 -25.05 8.08 13.25
C ARG A 526 -25.22 7.00 14.29
N THR A 527 -26.00 5.97 14.00
CA THR A 527 -26.32 4.89 14.95
C THR A 527 -25.95 3.53 14.39
N VAL A 528 -25.85 2.54 15.27
CA VAL A 528 -25.54 1.15 14.87
C VAL A 528 -26.66 0.56 13.99
N ALA A 529 -27.92 0.89 14.28
CA ALA A 529 -29.05 0.43 13.47
C ALA A 529 -28.98 1.01 12.04
N GLU A 530 -28.70 2.32 11.91
CA GLU A 530 -28.48 2.95 10.60
C GLU A 530 -27.27 2.36 9.90
N LEU A 531 -26.18 2.01 10.63
CA LEU A 531 -24.97 1.41 10.06
C LEU A 531 -25.29 0.08 9.37
N GLU A 532 -26.03 -0.81 10.03
CA GLU A 532 -26.38 -2.11 9.45
C GLU A 532 -27.20 -1.94 8.18
N ALA A 533 -28.24 -1.11 8.22
CA ALA A 533 -29.10 -0.85 7.08
C ALA A 533 -28.33 -0.19 5.92
N ALA A 534 -27.47 0.80 6.23
CA ALA A 534 -26.67 1.49 5.22
C ALA A 534 -25.63 0.57 4.57
N MET A 535 -24.96 -0.29 5.35
CA MET A 535 -24.01 -1.27 4.83
C MET A 535 -24.71 -2.30 3.93
N ASP A 536 -25.88 -2.83 4.32
CA ASP A 536 -26.66 -3.74 3.48
C ASP A 536 -27.05 -3.06 2.16
N ALA A 537 -27.56 -1.84 2.24
CA ALA A 537 -27.93 -1.06 1.06
C ALA A 537 -26.72 -0.76 0.15
N ALA A 538 -25.54 -0.48 0.74
CA ALA A 538 -24.31 -0.20 0.00
C ALA A 538 -23.80 -1.45 -0.74
N PHE A 539 -23.78 -2.61 -0.06
CA PHE A 539 -23.33 -3.86 -0.69
C PHE A 539 -24.31 -4.42 -1.72
N ALA A 540 -25.61 -4.14 -1.60
CA ALA A 540 -26.62 -4.52 -2.58
C ALA A 540 -26.63 -3.62 -3.82
N HIS A 541 -26.23 -2.35 -3.71
CA HIS A 541 -26.25 -1.39 -4.81
C HIS A 541 -25.11 -1.66 -5.80
N GLN A 542 -25.36 -1.58 -7.11
CA GLN A 542 -24.38 -1.88 -8.16
C GLN A 542 -23.51 -0.67 -8.54
N GLY A 543 -23.94 0.56 -8.28
CA GLY A 543 -23.20 1.79 -8.54
C GLY A 543 -22.35 2.26 -7.34
N PRO A 544 -21.72 3.44 -7.43
CA PRO A 544 -20.98 4.02 -6.33
C PRO A 544 -21.90 4.42 -5.17
N VAL A 545 -21.42 4.16 -3.94
CA VAL A 545 -22.14 4.51 -2.70
C VAL A 545 -21.17 5.17 -1.73
N PHE A 546 -21.65 6.23 -1.06
CA PHE A 546 -20.91 6.97 -0.06
C PHE A 546 -21.61 6.88 1.30
N LEU A 547 -20.90 6.43 2.34
CA LEU A 547 -21.38 6.42 3.71
C LEU A 547 -20.59 7.45 4.55
N ASP A 548 -21.30 8.50 5.00
CA ASP A 548 -20.74 9.48 5.96
C ASP A 548 -20.98 8.95 7.38
N LEU A 549 -19.98 8.25 7.92
CA LEU A 549 -20.03 7.58 9.21
C LEU A 549 -19.62 8.55 10.31
N VAL A 550 -20.58 9.03 11.10
CA VAL A 550 -20.30 9.92 12.24
C VAL A 550 -19.68 9.10 13.37
N VAL A 551 -18.38 9.24 13.55
CA VAL A 551 -17.62 8.47 14.52
C VAL A 551 -17.24 9.29 15.75
N GLU A 552 -16.98 8.58 16.87
CA GLU A 552 -16.50 9.21 18.09
C GLU A 552 -15.18 9.96 17.88
N SER A 553 -14.98 11.00 18.68
CA SER A 553 -13.71 11.73 18.66
C SER A 553 -12.59 10.86 19.20
N VAL A 554 -11.52 10.69 18.41
CA VAL A 554 -10.28 10.03 18.88
C VAL A 554 -9.61 10.74 20.07
N ALA A 555 -10.14 11.89 20.45
CA ALA A 555 -9.74 12.59 21.66
C ALA A 555 -10.16 11.82 22.92
N ASP A 556 -11.23 11.05 22.84
CA ASP A 556 -11.82 10.36 23.99
C ASP A 556 -11.45 8.86 23.98
N VAL A 557 -11.02 8.33 22.83
CA VAL A 557 -10.60 6.93 22.70
C VAL A 557 -9.28 6.87 21.94
N VAL A 558 -8.25 6.29 22.57
CA VAL A 558 -6.93 6.10 21.95
C VAL A 558 -7.05 5.05 20.85
N PRO A 559 -6.68 5.37 19.59
CA PRO A 559 -6.67 4.39 18.51
C PRO A 559 -5.75 3.20 18.85
N PRO A 560 -5.92 2.04 18.21
CA PRO A 560 -5.09 0.86 18.46
C PRO A 560 -3.67 1.04 17.88
N VAL A 561 -2.91 1.96 18.48
CA VAL A 561 -1.49 2.22 18.24
C VAL A 561 -0.75 1.84 19.50
N TYR A 562 0.16 0.88 19.42
CA TYR A 562 0.80 0.28 20.59
C TYR A 562 1.51 1.30 21.47
N SER A 563 2.34 2.15 20.87
CA SER A 563 3.08 3.21 21.57
C SER A 563 2.16 4.21 22.28
N TRP A 564 1.02 4.54 21.70
CA TRP A 564 0.06 5.49 22.29
C TRP A 564 -0.75 4.87 23.43
N LEU A 565 -1.16 3.60 23.29
CA LEU A 565 -1.84 2.87 24.36
C LEU A 565 -0.95 2.78 25.59
N ARG A 566 0.35 2.49 25.42
CA ARG A 566 1.32 2.51 26.51
C ARG A 566 1.43 3.88 27.19
N GLN A 567 1.56 4.96 26.41
CA GLN A 567 1.65 6.32 26.95
C GLN A 567 0.39 6.73 27.72
N ALA A 568 -0.78 6.24 27.28
CA ALA A 568 -2.06 6.50 27.95
C ALA A 568 -2.29 5.63 29.20
N GLY A 569 -1.35 4.76 29.58
CA GLY A 569 -1.52 3.81 30.69
C GLY A 569 -2.62 2.77 30.40
N GLN A 570 -3.10 2.70 29.17
CA GLN A 570 -4.03 1.68 28.70
C GLN A 570 -3.18 0.48 28.27
N GLU A 571 -3.14 -0.55 29.09
CA GLU A 571 -2.47 -1.76 28.66
C GLU A 571 -3.18 -2.34 27.43
N PRO A 572 -2.41 -2.63 26.33
CA PRO A 572 -2.98 -3.39 25.26
C PRO A 572 -3.44 -4.73 25.85
N LEU A 573 -4.69 -5.12 25.59
CA LEU A 573 -5.40 -6.30 26.07
C LEU A 573 -4.47 -7.38 26.62
N THR A 574 -4.68 -7.76 27.89
CA THR A 574 -3.91 -8.82 28.55
C THR A 574 -4.06 -10.13 27.78
N VAL A 575 -2.96 -10.71 27.39
CA VAL A 575 -2.99 -12.08 26.87
C VAL A 575 -2.61 -13.02 28.01
N ALA A 576 -3.51 -13.95 28.36
CA ALA A 576 -3.35 -14.88 29.48
C ALA A 576 -3.22 -14.20 30.86
N GLY A 577 -3.96 -13.11 31.12
CA GLY A 577 -3.96 -12.44 32.42
C GLY A 577 -2.65 -11.77 32.81
N ARG A 578 -1.69 -11.68 31.90
CA ARG A 578 -0.43 -10.96 32.09
C ARG A 578 -0.39 -9.76 31.15
N PRO A 579 -0.16 -8.53 31.67
CA PRO A 579 0.08 -7.39 30.84
C PRO A 579 1.29 -7.66 29.94
N LEU A 580 1.20 -7.21 28.68
CA LEU A 580 2.35 -7.15 27.79
C LEU A 580 3.25 -6.01 28.26
N VAL A 581 3.95 -6.22 29.37
CA VAL A 581 5.00 -5.30 29.82
C VAL A 581 6.21 -5.59 28.90
N LEU A 582 6.39 -4.75 27.89
CA LEU A 582 7.69 -4.57 27.31
C LEU A 582 8.45 -3.68 28.29
N GLY A 583 9.45 -4.24 28.97
CA GLY A 583 10.30 -3.58 29.96
C GLY A 583 11.00 -2.34 29.41
#